data_03b0772b3a8a21d46287c06fd05ab1ba
#
_entry.id   03b0772b3a8a21d46287c06fd05ab1ba
#
_cell.length_a   1.000
_cell.length_b   1.000
_cell.length_c   1.000
_cell.angle_alpha   90.00
_cell.angle_beta   90.00
_cell.angle_gamma   90.00
#
_symmetry.space_group_name_H-M   'P 1'
#
loop_
_entity.id
_entity.type
_entity.pdbx_description
1 polymer ?
#
loop_
_entity_poly.entity_id
_entity_poly.type
_entity_poly.pdbx_seq_one_letter_code
_entity_poly.pdbx_strand_id
1 'polypeptide(L)'
;MQPPPALVSAKKEESPAQKLDRACLAFGRGDVEKSLEICREELNSDPDNHLYLLACGHLYSKLENWEKALESYRMAHELRPADAFIYSCFRTVLQKKVPTWHFPMLADQVRNDAYQEAIERAIKPGLTVLDIGTGTGLLAMMAARAGARQITACEMDPEISKSAQTIITENGYSNSIQVLSKRSTDLKIPQDIGEPVDLIVSEIVDLGLLGEHILPTMRHALKHLAKPHAQLIPASATVVAQLIEFPRLSAINPFGEISGFKFHPLNRFRNPSSYKGISLKREPHTILSTEFHALEIDFYNPPPFASAESPHKKELSICTTDDGILHAVVFWFELHLDEQTKRSSGPEGTMPCWGQAVQFLEHPYPVKKNQVVTLKVLHHDTELSWQFPKRAGES
;
A
#
# COMPACT_ATOMS: atom_id res chain seq x y z
N MET A 1 -62.85 -9.86 -51.77
CA MET A 1 -62.51 -10.30 -50.40
C MET A 1 -61.05 -9.96 -50.15
N GLN A 2 -60.80 -8.98 -49.28
CA GLN A 2 -59.48 -8.65 -48.77
C GLN A 2 -59.11 -9.63 -47.64
N PRO A 3 -57.85 -10.10 -47.58
CA PRO A 3 -57.43 -10.95 -46.47
C PRO A 3 -57.40 -10.16 -45.16
N PRO A 4 -57.65 -10.80 -43.99
CA PRO A 4 -57.59 -10.12 -42.71
C PRO A 4 -56.19 -9.67 -42.38
N PRO A 5 -56.03 -8.56 -41.59
CA PRO A 5 -54.72 -8.05 -41.19
C PRO A 5 -54.02 -9.10 -40.30
N ALA A 6 -52.75 -9.35 -40.56
CA ALA A 6 -51.90 -10.21 -39.75
C ALA A 6 -51.82 -9.66 -38.33
N LEU A 7 -52.16 -10.48 -37.36
CA LEU A 7 -51.92 -10.21 -35.93
C LEU A 7 -50.41 -10.07 -35.71
N VAL A 8 -49.97 -8.80 -35.53
CA VAL A 8 -48.65 -8.52 -34.98
C VAL A 8 -48.68 -9.04 -33.55
N SER A 9 -48.02 -10.15 -33.28
CA SER A 9 -47.83 -10.66 -31.94
C SER A 9 -47.02 -9.66 -31.14
N ALA A 10 -47.63 -8.93 -30.22
CA ALA A 10 -46.92 -8.13 -29.25
C ALA A 10 -45.92 -9.06 -28.54
N LYS A 11 -44.63 -8.78 -28.69
CA LYS A 11 -43.60 -9.46 -27.90
C LYS A 11 -43.96 -9.20 -26.43
N LYS A 12 -44.26 -10.24 -25.70
CA LYS A 12 -44.51 -10.19 -24.25
C LYS A 12 -43.23 -9.63 -23.64
N GLU A 13 -43.29 -8.46 -23.00
CA GLU A 13 -42.16 -7.90 -22.25
C GLU A 13 -41.72 -8.90 -21.18
N GLU A 14 -40.44 -9.17 -21.15
CA GLU A 14 -39.85 -10.05 -20.12
C GLU A 14 -40.06 -9.43 -18.74
N SER A 15 -40.45 -10.24 -17.76
CA SER A 15 -40.50 -9.80 -16.37
C SER A 15 -39.11 -9.54 -15.82
N PRO A 16 -38.96 -8.70 -14.76
CA PRO A 16 -37.65 -8.51 -14.11
C PRO A 16 -36.97 -9.82 -13.70
N ALA A 17 -37.72 -10.80 -13.19
CA ALA A 17 -37.18 -12.12 -12.84
C ALA A 17 -36.59 -12.87 -14.07
N GLN A 18 -37.29 -12.84 -15.21
CA GLN A 18 -36.79 -13.47 -16.45
C GLN A 18 -35.54 -12.78 -16.98
N LYS A 19 -35.43 -11.47 -16.85
CA LYS A 19 -34.22 -10.73 -17.24
C LYS A 19 -33.06 -11.05 -16.31
N LEU A 20 -33.30 -11.19 -14.98
CA LEU A 20 -32.28 -11.61 -14.02
C LEU A 20 -31.76 -13.03 -14.34
N ASP A 21 -32.67 -13.96 -14.65
CA ASP A 21 -32.29 -15.31 -15.09
C ASP A 21 -31.42 -15.26 -16.36
N ARG A 22 -31.76 -14.39 -17.31
CA ARG A 22 -30.95 -14.19 -18.53
C ARG A 22 -29.58 -13.62 -18.23
N ALA A 23 -29.48 -12.67 -17.28
CA ALA A 23 -28.19 -12.16 -16.82
C ALA A 23 -27.35 -13.27 -16.15
N CYS A 24 -27.97 -14.08 -15.29
CA CYS A 24 -27.31 -15.24 -14.68
C CYS A 24 -26.83 -16.27 -15.71
N LEU A 25 -27.62 -16.53 -16.74
CA LEU A 25 -27.24 -17.44 -17.83
C LEU A 25 -26.07 -16.89 -18.66
N ALA A 26 -26.04 -15.60 -18.94
CA ALA A 26 -24.91 -14.93 -19.61
C ALA A 26 -23.65 -15.07 -18.77
N PHE A 27 -23.72 -14.79 -17.47
CA PHE A 27 -22.62 -14.98 -16.54
C PHE A 27 -22.12 -16.43 -16.49
N GLY A 28 -23.03 -17.39 -16.40
CA GLY A 28 -22.69 -18.83 -16.40
C GLY A 28 -21.97 -19.31 -17.67
N ARG A 29 -22.14 -18.60 -18.79
CA ARG A 29 -21.42 -18.83 -20.06
C ARG A 29 -20.09 -18.07 -20.15
N GLY A 30 -19.72 -17.30 -19.12
CA GLY A 30 -18.51 -16.47 -19.09
C GLY A 30 -18.69 -15.08 -19.73
N ASP A 31 -19.89 -14.73 -20.19
CA ASP A 31 -20.17 -13.42 -20.80
C ASP A 31 -20.57 -12.42 -19.72
N VAL A 32 -19.55 -11.93 -18.98
CA VAL A 32 -19.72 -11.01 -17.85
C VAL A 32 -20.25 -9.65 -18.32
N GLU A 33 -19.80 -9.17 -19.48
CA GLU A 33 -20.22 -7.87 -20.02
C GLU A 33 -21.69 -7.86 -20.43
N LYS A 34 -22.16 -8.90 -21.09
CA LYS A 34 -23.58 -9.06 -21.43
C LYS A 34 -24.46 -9.14 -20.20
N SER A 35 -24.00 -9.85 -19.16
CA SER A 35 -24.70 -9.90 -17.87
C SER A 35 -24.81 -8.53 -17.23
N LEU A 36 -23.71 -7.74 -17.25
CA LEU A 36 -23.70 -6.36 -16.75
C LEU A 36 -24.64 -5.43 -17.54
N GLU A 37 -24.65 -5.56 -18.86
CA GLU A 37 -25.55 -4.78 -19.73
C GLU A 37 -27.01 -4.96 -19.32
N ILE A 38 -27.44 -6.23 -19.18
CA ILE A 38 -28.80 -6.57 -18.77
C ILE A 38 -29.14 -5.96 -17.39
N CYS A 39 -28.22 -6.10 -16.41
CA CYS A 39 -28.44 -5.56 -15.08
C CYS A 39 -28.54 -4.02 -15.09
N ARG A 40 -27.71 -3.32 -15.88
CA ARG A 40 -27.74 -1.87 -16.01
C ARG A 40 -29.00 -1.36 -16.71
N GLU A 41 -29.47 -2.04 -17.75
CA GLU A 41 -30.75 -1.72 -18.42
C GLU A 41 -31.91 -1.73 -17.42
N GLU A 42 -31.96 -2.72 -16.53
CA GLU A 42 -32.99 -2.81 -15.51
C GLU A 42 -32.84 -1.72 -14.44
N LEU A 43 -31.62 -1.44 -14.00
CA LEU A 43 -31.36 -0.36 -13.03
C LEU A 43 -31.67 1.03 -13.60
N ASN A 44 -31.62 1.22 -14.93
CA ASN A 44 -32.11 2.46 -15.54
C ASN A 44 -33.62 2.64 -15.38
N SER A 45 -34.38 1.55 -15.30
CA SER A 45 -35.84 1.55 -15.16
C SER A 45 -36.28 1.49 -13.70
N ASP A 46 -35.52 0.78 -12.86
CA ASP A 46 -35.74 0.60 -11.42
C ASP A 46 -34.41 0.71 -10.68
N PRO A 47 -33.94 1.95 -10.36
CA PRO A 47 -32.64 2.18 -9.72
C PRO A 47 -32.52 1.58 -8.30
N ASP A 48 -33.64 1.37 -7.63
CA ASP A 48 -33.69 0.85 -6.25
C ASP A 48 -33.86 -0.68 -6.19
N ASN A 49 -33.65 -1.37 -7.30
CA ASN A 49 -33.72 -2.82 -7.33
C ASN A 49 -32.49 -3.47 -6.74
N HIS A 50 -32.57 -3.81 -5.45
CA HIS A 50 -31.46 -4.37 -4.69
C HIS A 50 -30.90 -5.68 -5.27
N LEU A 51 -31.70 -6.48 -6.01
CA LEU A 51 -31.22 -7.72 -6.64
C LEU A 51 -30.30 -7.46 -7.83
N TYR A 52 -30.63 -6.47 -8.65
CA TYR A 52 -29.74 -6.04 -9.75
C TYR A 52 -28.53 -5.28 -9.26
N LEU A 53 -28.65 -4.47 -8.20
CA LEU A 53 -27.50 -3.87 -7.53
C LEU A 53 -26.55 -4.95 -6.98
N LEU A 54 -27.09 -5.96 -6.32
CA LEU A 54 -26.33 -7.10 -5.82
C LEU A 54 -25.64 -7.87 -6.97
N ALA A 55 -26.36 -8.13 -8.08
CA ALA A 55 -25.79 -8.77 -9.27
C ALA A 55 -24.66 -7.93 -9.88
N CYS A 56 -24.84 -6.61 -10.04
CA CYS A 56 -23.78 -5.71 -10.50
C CYS A 56 -22.56 -5.76 -9.59
N GLY A 57 -22.75 -5.76 -8.26
CA GLY A 57 -21.67 -5.89 -7.29
C GLY A 57 -20.85 -7.16 -7.50
N HIS A 58 -21.48 -8.30 -7.72
CA HIS A 58 -20.82 -9.57 -8.02
C HIS A 58 -20.06 -9.54 -9.36
N LEU A 59 -20.68 -9.00 -10.41
CA LEU A 59 -20.08 -8.90 -11.73
C LEU A 59 -18.86 -7.96 -11.73
N TYR A 60 -18.97 -6.80 -11.09
CA TYR A 60 -17.84 -5.89 -10.93
C TYR A 60 -16.72 -6.50 -10.07
N SER A 61 -17.05 -7.24 -9.01
CA SER A 61 -16.06 -7.96 -8.20
C SER A 61 -15.31 -9.00 -9.04
N LYS A 62 -16.00 -9.66 -9.97
CA LYS A 62 -15.38 -10.63 -10.87
C LYS A 62 -14.44 -9.98 -11.89
N LEU A 63 -14.73 -8.75 -12.28
CA LEU A 63 -13.89 -7.92 -13.15
C LEU A 63 -12.81 -7.15 -12.37
N GLU A 64 -12.67 -7.41 -11.07
CA GLU A 64 -11.76 -6.71 -10.16
C GLU A 64 -11.96 -5.18 -10.11
N ASN A 65 -13.13 -4.71 -10.56
CA ASN A 65 -13.51 -3.33 -10.44
C ASN A 65 -14.14 -3.06 -9.05
N TRP A 66 -13.25 -3.02 -8.05
CA TRP A 66 -13.63 -2.95 -6.63
C TRP A 66 -14.41 -1.69 -6.28
N GLU A 67 -14.18 -0.59 -7.00
CA GLU A 67 -14.87 0.68 -6.78
C GLU A 67 -16.35 0.59 -7.13
N LYS A 68 -16.67 0.13 -8.36
CA LYS A 68 -18.06 -0.07 -8.78
C LYS A 68 -18.74 -1.21 -8.02
N ALA A 69 -17.97 -2.25 -7.64
CA ALA A 69 -18.50 -3.32 -6.81
C ALA A 69 -18.94 -2.79 -5.43
N LEU A 70 -18.09 -1.98 -4.79
CA LEU A 70 -18.40 -1.39 -3.48
C LEU A 70 -19.60 -0.46 -3.54
N GLU A 71 -19.69 0.39 -4.56
CA GLU A 71 -20.83 1.28 -4.78
C GLU A 71 -22.14 0.50 -4.94
N SER A 72 -22.15 -0.53 -5.79
CA SER A 72 -23.33 -1.37 -6.03
C SER A 72 -23.78 -2.11 -4.76
N TYR A 73 -22.85 -2.68 -4.00
CA TYR A 73 -23.17 -3.36 -2.74
C TYR A 73 -23.62 -2.38 -1.65
N ARG A 74 -23.04 -1.19 -1.59
CA ARG A 74 -23.46 -0.14 -0.65
C ARG A 74 -24.90 0.26 -0.90
N MET A 75 -25.26 0.57 -2.14
CA MET A 75 -26.65 0.92 -2.53
C MET A 75 -27.61 -0.22 -2.18
N ALA A 76 -27.24 -1.49 -2.50
CA ALA A 76 -28.06 -2.63 -2.14
C ALA A 76 -28.25 -2.77 -0.60
N HIS A 77 -27.20 -2.50 0.17
CA HIS A 77 -27.24 -2.54 1.64
C HIS A 77 -28.09 -1.40 2.24
N GLU A 78 -28.00 -0.19 1.70
CA GLU A 78 -28.82 0.94 2.11
C GLU A 78 -30.32 0.65 1.91
N LEU A 79 -30.68 -0.05 0.83
CA LEU A 79 -32.06 -0.50 0.57
C LEU A 79 -32.49 -1.68 1.45
N ARG A 80 -31.55 -2.52 1.87
CA ARG A 80 -31.81 -3.74 2.67
C ARG A 80 -30.82 -3.88 3.82
N PRO A 81 -30.84 -2.97 4.81
CA PRO A 81 -29.82 -2.93 5.87
C PRO A 81 -29.83 -4.16 6.80
N ALA A 82 -30.95 -4.86 6.89
CA ALA A 82 -31.08 -6.09 7.68
C ALA A 82 -30.67 -7.37 6.93
N ASP A 83 -30.35 -7.28 5.63
CA ASP A 83 -29.94 -8.44 4.83
C ASP A 83 -28.46 -8.79 5.11
N ALA A 84 -28.25 -9.87 5.86
CA ALA A 84 -26.92 -10.32 6.25
C ALA A 84 -26.03 -10.73 5.07
N PHE A 85 -26.62 -11.22 3.98
CA PHE A 85 -25.87 -11.63 2.79
C PHE A 85 -25.34 -10.41 2.03
N ILE A 86 -26.20 -9.40 1.79
CA ILE A 86 -25.81 -8.14 1.16
C ILE A 86 -24.72 -7.46 2.01
N TYR A 87 -24.92 -7.40 3.33
CA TYR A 87 -23.93 -6.87 4.26
C TYR A 87 -22.59 -7.60 4.17
N SER A 88 -22.60 -8.94 4.11
CA SER A 88 -21.39 -9.75 3.97
C SER A 88 -20.64 -9.45 2.66
N CYS A 89 -21.36 -9.33 1.54
CA CYS A 89 -20.78 -8.97 0.24
C CYS A 89 -20.14 -7.58 0.29
N PHE A 90 -20.87 -6.59 0.81
CA PHE A 90 -20.37 -5.23 1.01
C PHE A 90 -19.08 -5.21 1.86
N ARG A 91 -19.09 -5.88 3.02
CA ARG A 91 -17.93 -5.95 3.91
C ARG A 91 -16.73 -6.62 3.27
N THR A 92 -16.95 -7.67 2.48
CA THR A 92 -15.87 -8.39 1.79
C THR A 92 -15.14 -7.50 0.79
N VAL A 93 -15.87 -6.70 0.02
CA VAL A 93 -15.27 -5.78 -0.95
C VAL A 93 -14.62 -4.58 -0.25
N LEU A 94 -15.26 -4.05 0.80
CA LEU A 94 -14.69 -2.99 1.61
C LEU A 94 -13.32 -3.38 2.20
N GLN A 95 -13.22 -4.60 2.75
CA GLN A 95 -11.95 -5.13 3.28
C GLN A 95 -10.86 -5.32 2.21
N LYS A 96 -11.24 -5.52 0.95
CA LYS A 96 -10.27 -5.56 -0.15
C LYS A 96 -9.76 -4.18 -0.56
N LYS A 97 -10.61 -3.16 -0.43
CA LYS A 97 -10.22 -1.77 -0.69
C LYS A 97 -9.45 -1.14 0.46
N VAL A 98 -9.87 -1.39 1.69
CA VAL A 98 -9.23 -0.85 2.89
C VAL A 98 -8.34 -1.91 3.51
N PRO A 99 -7.01 -1.84 3.34
CA PRO A 99 -6.09 -2.83 3.86
C PRO A 99 -6.16 -2.93 5.39
N THR A 100 -6.14 -4.16 5.90
CA THR A 100 -6.26 -4.43 7.34
C THR A 100 -5.04 -4.01 8.16
N TRP A 101 -3.92 -3.68 7.51
CA TRP A 101 -2.71 -3.20 8.19
C TRP A 101 -2.89 -1.82 8.87
N HIS A 102 -3.92 -1.04 8.50
CA HIS A 102 -4.25 0.19 9.23
C HIS A 102 -4.48 -0.03 10.73
N PHE A 103 -5.07 -1.18 11.12
CA PHE A 103 -5.40 -1.44 12.52
C PHE A 103 -4.15 -1.65 13.40
N PRO A 104 -3.21 -2.56 13.07
CA PRO A 104 -1.99 -2.72 13.86
C PRO A 104 -1.12 -1.46 13.85
N MET A 105 -1.09 -0.69 12.75
CA MET A 105 -0.38 0.58 12.67
C MET A 105 -0.95 1.62 13.64
N LEU A 106 -2.28 1.79 13.70
CA LEU A 106 -2.94 2.69 14.65
C LEU A 106 -2.75 2.26 16.11
N ALA A 107 -2.64 0.96 16.35
CA ALA A 107 -2.40 0.41 17.68
C ALA A 107 -0.92 0.50 18.14
N ASP A 108 -0.01 0.89 17.25
CA ASP A 108 1.41 1.06 17.58
C ASP A 108 1.65 2.37 18.35
N GLN A 109 1.50 2.28 19.68
CA GLN A 109 1.64 3.44 20.57
C GLN A 109 3.03 4.06 20.49
N VAL A 110 4.09 3.25 20.35
CA VAL A 110 5.47 3.76 20.28
C VAL A 110 5.70 4.58 19.03
N ARG A 111 5.15 4.14 17.89
CA ARG A 111 5.13 4.93 16.65
C ARG A 111 4.35 6.23 16.85
N ASN A 112 3.16 6.14 17.39
CA ASN A 112 2.27 7.28 17.56
C ASN A 112 2.88 8.34 18.49
N ASP A 113 3.46 7.93 19.61
CA ASP A 113 4.14 8.83 20.56
C ASP A 113 5.34 9.53 19.91
N ALA A 114 6.12 8.81 19.10
CA ALA A 114 7.25 9.37 18.39
C ALA A 114 6.84 10.46 17.40
N TYR A 115 5.79 10.21 16.59
CA TYR A 115 5.24 11.23 15.68
C TYR A 115 4.67 12.41 16.45
N GLN A 116 3.94 12.16 17.55
CA GLN A 116 3.42 13.24 18.39
C GLN A 116 4.54 14.14 18.93
N GLU A 117 5.59 13.56 19.51
CA GLU A 117 6.73 14.30 20.03
C GLU A 117 7.43 15.15 18.95
N ALA A 118 7.64 14.58 17.76
CA ALA A 118 8.26 15.29 16.64
C ALA A 118 7.37 16.45 16.15
N ILE A 119 6.06 16.22 16.02
CA ILE A 119 5.08 17.23 15.62
C ILE A 119 5.00 18.35 16.66
N GLU A 120 4.94 18.03 17.96
CA GLU A 120 4.89 19.02 19.04
C GLU A 120 6.13 19.91 19.05
N ARG A 121 7.33 19.39 18.74
CA ARG A 121 8.56 20.18 18.62
C ARG A 121 8.57 21.08 17.39
N ALA A 122 8.00 20.59 16.28
CA ALA A 122 7.98 21.33 15.02
C ALA A 122 6.94 22.45 14.99
N ILE A 123 5.80 22.25 15.65
CA ILE A 123 4.69 23.21 15.61
C ILE A 123 5.02 24.46 16.43
N LYS A 124 4.84 25.60 15.79
CA LYS A 124 4.82 26.93 16.42
C LYS A 124 3.50 27.61 16.09
N PRO A 125 2.99 28.51 16.93
CA PRO A 125 1.76 29.24 16.65
C PRO A 125 1.76 29.90 15.27
N GLY A 126 0.71 29.68 14.50
CA GLY A 126 0.53 30.28 13.17
C GLY A 126 1.02 29.44 12.00
N LEU A 127 1.69 28.30 12.22
CA LEU A 127 2.14 27.43 11.13
C LEU A 127 0.99 26.73 10.42
N THR A 128 1.17 26.55 9.11
CA THR A 128 0.32 25.71 8.24
C THR A 128 0.94 24.36 8.02
N VAL A 129 0.12 23.30 8.01
CA VAL A 129 0.57 21.91 7.91
C VAL A 129 -0.12 21.19 6.76
N LEU A 130 0.62 20.38 6.05
CA LEU A 130 0.11 19.38 5.10
C LEU A 130 0.39 17.98 5.63
N ASP A 131 -0.66 17.20 5.89
CA ASP A 131 -0.58 15.78 6.23
C ASP A 131 -0.84 14.96 4.97
N ILE A 132 0.20 14.29 4.46
CA ILE A 132 0.14 13.51 3.22
C ILE A 132 -0.04 12.02 3.53
N GLY A 133 -1.10 11.42 2.98
CA GLY A 133 -1.51 10.07 3.31
C GLY A 133 -2.08 10.02 4.73
N THR A 134 -3.01 10.92 5.02
CA THR A 134 -3.54 11.12 6.40
C THR A 134 -4.19 9.88 6.99
N GLY A 135 -4.61 8.92 6.15
CA GLY A 135 -5.29 7.71 6.62
C GLY A 135 -6.53 8.08 7.44
N THR A 136 -6.47 7.84 8.73
CA THR A 136 -7.56 8.14 9.68
C THR A 136 -7.55 9.57 10.25
N GLY A 137 -6.59 10.40 9.86
CA GLY A 137 -6.46 11.77 10.35
C GLY A 137 -5.65 11.91 11.65
N LEU A 138 -4.98 10.85 12.10
CA LEU A 138 -4.28 10.84 13.39
C LEU A 138 -3.20 11.92 13.47
N LEU A 139 -2.29 11.98 12.48
CA LEU A 139 -1.18 12.93 12.48
C LEU A 139 -1.68 14.38 12.30
N ALA A 140 -2.71 14.58 11.47
CA ALA A 140 -3.38 15.87 11.35
C ALA A 140 -3.97 16.34 12.69
N MET A 141 -4.64 15.46 13.43
CA MET A 141 -5.19 15.79 14.76
C MET A 141 -4.09 16.05 15.79
N MET A 142 -2.97 15.36 15.74
CA MET A 142 -1.79 15.66 16.56
C MET A 142 -1.26 17.07 16.28
N ALA A 143 -1.16 17.44 15.00
CA ALA A 143 -0.74 18.80 14.60
C ALA A 143 -1.72 19.88 15.07
N ALA A 144 -3.05 19.61 14.97
CA ALA A 144 -4.06 20.54 15.47
C ALA A 144 -3.98 20.71 17.00
N ARG A 145 -3.81 19.60 17.73
CA ARG A 145 -3.64 19.60 19.17
C ARG A 145 -2.36 20.34 19.61
N ALA A 146 -1.31 20.26 18.82
CA ALA A 146 -0.07 21.01 19.05
C ALA A 146 -0.17 22.49 18.73
N GLY A 147 -1.28 22.98 18.14
CA GLY A 147 -1.55 24.40 17.92
C GLY A 147 -1.25 24.91 16.50
N ALA A 148 -1.21 24.04 15.50
CA ALA A 148 -1.15 24.45 14.10
C ALA A 148 -2.35 25.34 13.74
N ARG A 149 -2.11 26.39 12.93
CA ARG A 149 -3.17 27.34 12.51
C ARG A 149 -4.20 26.71 11.59
N GLN A 150 -3.73 25.96 10.62
CA GLN A 150 -4.53 25.30 9.61
C GLN A 150 -3.81 24.05 9.12
N ILE A 151 -4.55 22.97 9.00
CA ILE A 151 -4.05 21.69 8.49
C ILE A 151 -4.86 21.30 7.26
N THR A 152 -4.15 21.01 6.18
CA THR A 152 -4.71 20.27 5.04
C THR A 152 -4.24 18.84 5.14
N ALA A 153 -5.20 17.90 5.16
CA ALA A 153 -4.94 16.46 5.19
C ALA A 153 -5.40 15.87 3.85
N CYS A 154 -4.55 15.13 3.15
CA CYS A 154 -4.95 14.49 1.90
C CYS A 154 -4.84 12.97 1.98
N GLU A 155 -5.87 12.30 1.45
CA GLU A 155 -5.99 10.85 1.37
C GLU A 155 -6.52 10.47 -0.01
N MET A 156 -5.84 9.54 -0.68
CA MET A 156 -6.22 9.16 -2.04
C MET A 156 -7.38 8.19 -2.10
N ASP A 157 -7.60 7.37 -1.06
CA ASP A 157 -8.75 6.48 -1.00
C ASP A 157 -9.97 7.21 -0.46
N PRO A 158 -11.10 7.28 -1.23
CA PRO A 158 -12.28 8.02 -0.82
C PRO A 158 -12.97 7.48 0.45
N GLU A 159 -12.94 6.17 0.69
CA GLU A 159 -13.58 5.56 1.86
C GLU A 159 -12.78 5.86 3.14
N ILE A 160 -11.45 5.81 3.04
CA ILE A 160 -10.56 6.19 4.15
C ILE A 160 -10.68 7.69 4.41
N SER A 161 -10.66 8.52 3.36
CA SER A 161 -10.85 9.97 3.46
C SER A 161 -12.16 10.35 4.15
N LYS A 162 -13.27 9.69 3.80
CA LYS A 162 -14.57 9.87 4.45
C LYS A 162 -14.54 9.47 5.93
N SER A 163 -13.85 8.37 6.24
CA SER A 163 -13.64 7.93 7.62
C SER A 163 -12.82 8.95 8.42
N ALA A 164 -11.76 9.50 7.82
CA ALA A 164 -10.95 10.57 8.43
C ALA A 164 -11.80 11.80 8.77
N GLN A 165 -12.64 12.25 7.82
CA GLN A 165 -13.55 13.39 8.06
C GLN A 165 -14.47 13.15 9.25
N THR A 166 -15.03 11.94 9.36
CA THR A 166 -15.89 11.56 10.47
C THR A 166 -15.13 11.57 11.80
N ILE A 167 -13.97 10.93 11.85
CA ILE A 167 -13.11 10.86 13.03
C ILE A 167 -12.68 12.26 13.50
N ILE A 168 -12.23 13.12 12.57
CA ILE A 168 -11.82 14.49 12.86
C ILE A 168 -12.98 15.31 13.42
N THR A 169 -14.19 15.11 12.86
CA THR A 169 -15.42 15.78 13.33
C THR A 169 -15.81 15.34 14.73
N GLU A 170 -15.82 14.05 15.02
CA GLU A 170 -16.14 13.50 16.34
C GLU A 170 -15.13 13.94 17.41
N ASN A 171 -13.88 14.21 17.01
CA ASN A 171 -12.84 14.74 17.90
C ASN A 171 -12.79 16.26 17.99
N GLY A 172 -13.70 17.00 17.32
CA GLY A 172 -13.84 18.46 17.43
C GLY A 172 -12.83 19.29 16.65
N TYR A 173 -12.14 18.70 15.64
CA TYR A 173 -11.09 19.38 14.87
C TYR A 173 -11.51 19.88 13.49
N SER A 174 -12.80 19.79 13.12
CA SER A 174 -13.30 20.20 11.79
C SER A 174 -13.03 21.66 11.41
N ASN A 175 -12.83 22.55 12.39
CA ASN A 175 -12.53 23.96 12.14
C ASN A 175 -11.06 24.21 11.77
N SER A 176 -10.16 23.30 12.11
CA SER A 176 -8.71 23.46 11.91
C SER A 176 -8.14 22.49 10.87
N ILE A 177 -8.87 21.41 10.55
CA ILE A 177 -8.42 20.37 9.61
C ILE A 177 -9.39 20.27 8.43
N GLN A 178 -8.88 20.46 7.22
CA GLN A 178 -9.57 20.19 5.99
C GLN A 178 -9.07 18.87 5.41
N VAL A 179 -9.97 17.91 5.17
CA VAL A 179 -9.63 16.63 4.50
C VAL A 179 -9.98 16.70 3.03
N LEU A 180 -9.03 16.37 2.16
CA LEU A 180 -9.19 16.31 0.72
C LEU A 180 -9.02 14.88 0.22
N SER A 181 -10.03 14.36 -0.48
CA SER A 181 -9.96 13.05 -1.13
C SER A 181 -9.22 13.17 -2.47
N LYS A 182 -7.88 13.35 -2.38
CA LYS A 182 -6.98 13.54 -3.53
C LYS A 182 -5.60 12.98 -3.25
N ARG A 183 -4.87 12.65 -4.30
CA ARG A 183 -3.42 12.44 -4.20
C ARG A 183 -2.74 13.78 -3.94
N SER A 184 -1.67 13.77 -3.14
CA SER A 184 -0.88 14.99 -2.87
C SER A 184 -0.29 15.61 -4.13
N THR A 185 0.02 14.79 -5.15
CA THR A 185 0.52 15.25 -6.45
C THR A 185 -0.54 15.97 -7.30
N ASP A 186 -1.82 15.87 -6.97
CA ASP A 186 -2.93 16.54 -7.66
C ASP A 186 -3.38 17.81 -6.95
N LEU A 187 -2.80 18.11 -5.77
CA LEU A 187 -3.10 19.32 -5.02
C LEU A 187 -2.57 20.56 -5.70
N LYS A 188 -3.34 21.64 -5.63
CA LYS A 188 -3.06 22.92 -6.29
C LYS A 188 -3.13 24.07 -5.29
N ILE A 189 -2.22 25.03 -5.46
CA ILE A 189 -2.26 26.31 -4.77
C ILE A 189 -2.81 27.36 -5.76
N PRO A 190 -3.78 28.20 -5.38
CA PRO A 190 -4.42 28.29 -4.06
C PRO A 190 -5.69 27.46 -3.88
N GLN A 191 -6.11 26.64 -4.86
CA GLN A 191 -7.43 26.01 -4.89
C GLN A 191 -7.67 25.00 -3.77
N ASP A 192 -6.68 24.17 -3.50
CA ASP A 192 -6.77 23.09 -2.50
C ASP A 192 -6.06 23.48 -1.20
N ILE A 193 -4.93 24.16 -1.32
CA ILE A 193 -4.13 24.71 -0.22
C ILE A 193 -3.98 26.21 -0.49
N GLY A 194 -4.43 27.04 0.44
CA GLY A 194 -4.46 28.48 0.22
C GLY A 194 -3.08 29.12 -0.04
N GLU A 195 -2.03 28.61 0.60
CA GLU A 195 -0.63 29.03 0.48
C GLU A 195 0.31 27.83 0.68
N PRO A 196 1.59 27.93 0.25
CA PRO A 196 2.58 26.91 0.58
C PRO A 196 2.69 26.71 2.09
N VAL A 197 2.90 25.44 2.52
CA VAL A 197 2.88 25.05 3.93
C VAL A 197 4.23 25.19 4.62
N ASP A 198 4.21 25.34 5.94
CA ASP A 198 5.40 25.44 6.80
C ASP A 198 5.94 24.09 7.24
N LEU A 199 5.05 23.08 7.32
CA LEU A 199 5.37 21.72 7.76
C LEU A 199 4.65 20.70 6.90
N ILE A 200 5.37 19.68 6.46
CA ILE A 200 4.79 18.48 5.86
C ILE A 200 4.98 17.32 6.84
N VAL A 201 3.88 16.66 7.18
CA VAL A 201 3.90 15.41 7.94
C VAL A 201 3.43 14.30 7.02
N SER A 202 4.06 13.15 7.09
CA SER A 202 3.68 12.00 6.25
C SER A 202 4.12 10.69 6.89
N GLU A 203 3.33 9.65 6.67
CA GLU A 203 3.71 8.27 6.95
C GLU A 203 3.16 7.39 5.83
N ILE A 204 3.91 7.34 4.74
CA ILE A 204 3.64 6.59 3.51
C ILE A 204 4.86 5.73 3.16
N VAL A 205 5.16 4.77 4.06
CA VAL A 205 6.29 3.85 3.93
C VAL A 205 5.83 2.42 4.14
N ASP A 206 6.17 1.56 3.19
CA ASP A 206 5.98 0.12 3.34
C ASP A 206 7.14 -0.53 4.11
N LEU A 207 7.09 -1.84 4.29
CA LEU A 207 8.17 -2.58 4.98
C LEU A 207 9.54 -2.49 4.28
N GLY A 208 9.57 -2.13 3.00
CA GLY A 208 10.77 -1.86 2.18
C GLY A 208 11.15 -0.38 2.10
N LEU A 209 10.40 0.49 2.78
CA LEU A 209 10.52 1.94 2.81
C LEU A 209 9.89 2.68 1.62
N LEU A 210 10.03 2.19 0.39
CA LEU A 210 9.74 2.96 -0.83
C LEU A 210 8.40 2.64 -1.48
N GLY A 211 7.75 1.52 -1.10
CA GLY A 211 6.59 0.96 -1.80
C GLY A 211 5.35 1.83 -1.82
N GLU A 212 5.22 2.77 -0.91
CA GLU A 212 4.09 3.72 -0.85
C GLU A 212 4.39 5.09 -1.50
N HIS A 213 5.38 5.14 -2.38
CA HIS A 213 5.69 6.32 -3.21
C HIS A 213 6.22 7.54 -2.45
N ILE A 214 6.93 7.36 -1.34
CA ILE A 214 7.44 8.48 -0.55
C ILE A 214 8.39 9.40 -1.35
N LEU A 215 9.28 8.85 -2.20
CA LEU A 215 10.23 9.66 -2.98
C LEU A 215 9.56 10.60 -3.98
N PRO A 216 8.68 10.14 -4.91
CA PRO A 216 7.98 11.04 -5.82
C PRO A 216 7.08 12.02 -5.09
N THR A 217 6.48 11.61 -3.98
CA THR A 217 5.65 12.47 -3.14
C THR A 217 6.45 13.62 -2.54
N MET A 218 7.60 13.34 -1.92
CA MET A 218 8.44 14.39 -1.33
C MET A 218 9.03 15.31 -2.38
N ARG A 219 9.49 14.80 -3.54
CA ARG A 219 9.94 15.65 -4.66
C ARG A 219 8.86 16.62 -5.11
N HIS A 220 7.63 16.14 -5.25
CA HIS A 220 6.50 16.99 -5.66
C HIS A 220 6.16 18.02 -4.59
N ALA A 221 6.02 17.58 -3.35
CA ALA A 221 5.59 18.42 -2.23
C ALA A 221 6.57 19.56 -1.96
N LEU A 222 7.87 19.28 -1.93
CA LEU A 222 8.91 20.28 -1.77
C LEU A 222 8.92 21.32 -2.89
N LYS A 223 8.68 20.87 -4.12
CA LYS A 223 8.71 21.76 -5.29
C LYS A 223 7.47 22.64 -5.43
N HIS A 224 6.30 22.13 -5.03
CA HIS A 224 5.02 22.75 -5.41
C HIS A 224 4.12 23.14 -4.24
N LEU A 225 4.30 22.55 -3.05
CA LEU A 225 3.37 22.70 -1.93
C LEU A 225 4.01 23.30 -0.68
N ALA A 226 5.34 23.24 -0.55
CA ALA A 226 6.08 23.64 0.62
C ALA A 226 6.68 25.04 0.47
N LYS A 227 6.84 25.77 1.57
CA LYS A 227 7.69 26.97 1.65
C LYS A 227 9.17 26.58 1.53
N PRO A 228 10.08 27.51 1.13
CA PRO A 228 11.50 27.19 0.96
C PRO A 228 12.21 26.58 2.18
N HIS A 229 11.70 26.84 3.38
CA HIS A 229 12.25 26.33 4.64
C HIS A 229 11.24 25.47 5.41
N ALA A 230 10.31 24.86 4.70
CA ALA A 230 9.33 23.97 5.32
C ALA A 230 10.04 22.79 6.00
N GLN A 231 9.53 22.40 7.16
CA GLN A 231 10.00 21.22 7.87
C GLN A 231 9.34 19.96 7.31
N LEU A 232 10.04 18.82 7.43
CA LEU A 232 9.52 17.50 7.05
C LEU A 232 9.54 16.58 8.25
N ILE A 233 8.47 15.81 8.43
CA ILE A 233 8.38 14.68 9.35
C ILE A 233 7.80 13.49 8.57
N PRO A 234 8.63 12.45 8.29
CA PRO A 234 10.05 12.27 8.62
C PRO A 234 10.98 13.15 7.81
N ALA A 235 12.16 13.45 8.38
CA ALA A 235 13.23 14.21 7.74
C ALA A 235 14.12 13.35 6.83
N SER A 236 14.37 12.09 7.23
CA SER A 236 15.21 11.15 6.49
C SER A 236 14.92 9.70 6.89
N ALA A 237 15.51 8.77 6.16
CA ALA A 237 15.47 7.34 6.49
C ALA A 237 16.79 6.64 6.18
N THR A 238 17.10 5.59 6.94
CA THR A 238 18.23 4.70 6.68
C THR A 238 17.71 3.27 6.48
N VAL A 239 18.12 2.63 5.40
CA VAL A 239 17.89 1.18 5.21
C VAL A 239 19.05 0.43 5.83
N VAL A 240 18.74 -0.41 6.81
CA VAL A 240 19.69 -1.28 7.51
C VAL A 240 19.47 -2.71 7.06
N ALA A 241 20.54 -3.47 6.90
CA ALA A 241 20.45 -4.85 6.42
C ALA A 241 21.44 -5.79 7.10
N GLN A 242 21.17 -7.11 6.99
CA GLN A 242 22.05 -8.20 7.41
C GLN A 242 22.00 -9.34 6.39
N LEU A 243 23.13 -10.04 6.27
CA LEU A 243 23.22 -11.32 5.56
C LEU A 243 22.76 -12.43 6.49
N ILE A 244 21.92 -13.34 6.00
CA ILE A 244 21.37 -14.42 6.84
C ILE A 244 21.38 -15.79 6.15
N GLU A 245 21.53 -16.81 6.97
CA GLU A 245 21.19 -18.18 6.65
C GLU A 245 19.74 -18.44 7.10
N PHE A 246 18.89 -18.91 6.18
CA PHE A 246 17.45 -19.06 6.42
C PHE A 246 16.92 -20.37 5.80
N PRO A 247 17.30 -21.54 6.37
CA PRO A 247 17.08 -22.82 5.71
C PRO A 247 15.62 -23.16 5.51
N ARG A 248 14.74 -22.83 6.49
CA ARG A 248 13.31 -23.16 6.42
C ARG A 248 12.59 -22.49 5.26
N LEU A 249 12.78 -21.19 5.08
CA LEU A 249 12.13 -20.45 3.99
C LEU A 249 12.87 -20.61 2.66
N SER A 250 14.19 -20.83 2.70
CA SER A 250 14.96 -21.11 1.50
C SER A 250 14.57 -22.43 0.85
N ALA A 251 14.12 -23.42 1.61
CA ALA A 251 13.68 -24.72 1.07
C ALA A 251 12.50 -24.61 0.10
N ILE A 252 11.70 -23.54 0.19
CA ILE A 252 10.58 -23.25 -0.70
C ILE A 252 10.85 -22.08 -1.65
N ASN A 253 12.09 -21.60 -1.73
CA ASN A 253 12.44 -20.43 -2.53
C ASN A 253 13.96 -20.39 -2.89
N PRO A 254 14.44 -20.97 -4.01
CA PRO A 254 13.69 -21.60 -5.11
C PRO A 254 13.23 -23.04 -4.82
N PHE A 255 12.28 -23.53 -5.64
CA PHE A 255 11.91 -24.92 -5.62
C PHE A 255 12.98 -25.79 -6.28
N GLY A 256 13.34 -26.88 -5.62
CA GLY A 256 14.21 -27.93 -6.13
C GLY A 256 13.44 -29.22 -6.43
N GLU A 257 13.85 -30.31 -5.76
CA GLU A 257 13.20 -31.60 -5.79
C GLU A 257 12.28 -31.73 -4.57
N ILE A 258 11.03 -32.19 -4.80
CA ILE A 258 10.02 -32.41 -3.76
C ILE A 258 9.48 -33.83 -3.96
N SER A 259 9.58 -34.67 -2.95
CA SER A 259 9.09 -36.07 -2.98
C SER A 259 9.63 -36.87 -4.18
N GLY A 260 10.87 -36.64 -4.59
CA GLY A 260 11.51 -37.29 -5.73
C GLY A 260 11.16 -36.71 -7.10
N PHE A 261 10.41 -35.61 -7.16
CA PHE A 261 10.03 -34.93 -8.40
C PHE A 261 10.67 -33.56 -8.55
N LYS A 262 11.09 -33.21 -9.77
CA LYS A 262 11.74 -31.92 -10.09
C LYS A 262 10.72 -30.81 -10.30
N PHE A 263 10.74 -29.78 -9.45
CA PHE A 263 9.86 -28.62 -9.51
C PHE A 263 10.53 -27.35 -10.06
N HIS A 264 11.75 -27.43 -10.57
CA HIS A 264 12.48 -26.29 -11.14
C HIS A 264 11.67 -25.43 -12.13
N PRO A 265 10.79 -26.00 -13.01
CA PRO A 265 10.01 -25.19 -13.93
C PRO A 265 9.06 -24.19 -13.24
N LEU A 266 8.70 -24.43 -11.97
CA LEU A 266 7.84 -23.53 -11.20
C LEU A 266 8.56 -22.22 -10.84
N ASN A 267 9.91 -22.24 -10.84
CA ASN A 267 10.72 -21.06 -10.50
C ASN A 267 10.55 -19.91 -11.50
N ARG A 268 10.06 -20.16 -12.72
CA ARG A 268 9.74 -19.11 -13.70
C ARG A 268 8.70 -18.09 -13.20
N PHE A 269 7.91 -18.45 -12.19
CA PHE A 269 6.90 -17.58 -11.59
C PHE A 269 7.44 -16.80 -10.39
N ARG A 270 8.70 -17.02 -10.00
CA ARG A 270 9.33 -16.23 -8.94
C ARG A 270 9.74 -14.87 -9.47
N ASN A 271 9.65 -13.87 -8.62
CA ASN A 271 10.35 -12.62 -8.80
C ASN A 271 11.50 -12.56 -7.80
N PRO A 272 12.74 -12.83 -8.20
CA PRO A 272 13.89 -12.83 -7.30
C PRO A 272 14.22 -11.44 -6.74
N SER A 273 13.75 -10.37 -7.40
CA SER A 273 13.92 -9.00 -6.91
C SER A 273 12.90 -8.59 -5.85
N SER A 274 11.78 -9.31 -5.72
CA SER A 274 10.77 -8.98 -4.73
C SER A 274 11.18 -9.43 -3.34
N TYR A 275 10.75 -8.69 -2.33
CA TYR A 275 10.90 -9.03 -0.93
C TYR A 275 9.57 -9.44 -0.30
N LYS A 276 9.67 -10.13 0.83
CA LYS A 276 8.52 -10.56 1.65
C LYS A 276 8.67 -10.03 3.06
N GLY A 277 7.55 -9.74 3.70
CA GLY A 277 7.53 -9.41 5.11
C GLY A 277 7.71 -10.64 6.00
N ILE A 278 8.60 -10.54 6.97
CA ILE A 278 8.84 -11.56 8.00
C ILE A 278 8.96 -10.91 9.38
N SER A 279 8.92 -11.75 10.40
CA SER A 279 9.34 -11.37 11.75
C SER A 279 10.56 -12.21 12.14
N LEU A 280 11.73 -11.62 12.12
CA LEU A 280 12.98 -12.31 12.48
C LEU A 280 12.92 -12.92 13.90
N LYS A 281 12.26 -12.26 14.84
CA LYS A 281 12.09 -12.81 16.21
C LYS A 281 11.37 -14.17 16.24
N ARG A 282 10.56 -14.47 15.22
CA ARG A 282 9.73 -15.69 15.17
C ARG A 282 10.29 -16.76 14.25
N GLU A 283 11.19 -16.39 13.37
CA GLU A 283 11.71 -17.31 12.37
C GLU A 283 13.12 -17.77 12.70
N PRO A 284 13.38 -19.08 12.77
CA PRO A 284 14.73 -19.61 12.98
C PRO A 284 15.66 -19.22 11.85
N HIS A 285 16.76 -18.56 12.17
CA HIS A 285 17.77 -18.09 11.22
C HIS A 285 19.15 -18.02 11.88
N THR A 286 20.19 -17.88 11.09
CA THR A 286 21.55 -17.60 11.56
C THR A 286 22.02 -16.29 10.93
N ILE A 287 22.52 -15.38 11.73
CA ILE A 287 23.11 -14.13 11.26
C ILE A 287 24.50 -14.42 10.71
N LEU A 288 24.78 -13.91 9.51
CA LEU A 288 26.08 -14.10 8.81
C LEU A 288 26.88 -12.80 8.65
N SER A 289 26.36 -11.66 9.06
CA SER A 289 27.09 -10.38 9.07
C SER A 289 26.62 -9.50 10.23
N THR A 290 27.43 -8.51 10.60
CA THR A 290 26.91 -7.38 11.38
C THR A 290 25.84 -6.63 10.58
N GLU A 291 25.06 -5.81 11.25
CA GLU A 291 24.18 -4.82 10.59
C GLU A 291 25.02 -3.85 9.76
N PHE A 292 24.50 -3.48 8.60
CA PHE A 292 25.15 -2.49 7.74
C PHE A 292 24.13 -1.52 7.13
N HIS A 293 24.54 -0.25 6.99
CA HIS A 293 23.73 0.77 6.34
C HIS A 293 23.83 0.61 4.83
N ALA A 294 22.73 0.19 4.23
CA ALA A 294 22.63 -0.04 2.79
C ALA A 294 22.36 1.25 2.02
N LEU A 295 21.42 2.04 2.49
CA LEU A 295 20.95 3.26 1.82
C LEU A 295 20.59 4.30 2.87
N GLU A 296 20.93 5.56 2.61
CA GLU A 296 20.50 6.73 3.37
C GLU A 296 19.74 7.64 2.42
N ILE A 297 18.58 8.11 2.84
CA ILE A 297 17.70 8.97 2.05
C ILE A 297 17.38 10.22 2.86
N ASP A 298 17.81 11.36 2.36
CA ASP A 298 17.41 12.68 2.84
C ASP A 298 16.11 13.08 2.13
N PHE A 299 15.02 13.23 2.86
CA PHE A 299 13.74 13.63 2.26
C PHE A 299 13.69 15.11 1.91
N TYR A 300 14.62 15.95 2.39
CA TYR A 300 14.79 17.32 1.91
C TYR A 300 15.46 17.38 0.54
N ASN A 301 16.28 16.38 0.21
CA ASN A 301 16.98 16.25 -1.06
C ASN A 301 16.76 14.84 -1.65
N PRO A 302 15.50 14.46 -1.92
CA PRO A 302 15.21 13.10 -2.39
C PRO A 302 15.93 12.85 -3.72
N PRO A 303 16.45 11.62 -3.94
CA PRO A 303 17.15 11.29 -5.18
C PRO A 303 16.29 11.59 -6.41
N PRO A 304 16.92 11.92 -7.56
CA PRO A 304 16.17 12.19 -8.78
C PRO A 304 15.37 10.96 -9.20
N PHE A 305 14.42 11.18 -10.11
CA PHE A 305 13.59 10.10 -10.66
C PHE A 305 14.46 8.94 -11.18
N ALA A 306 14.09 7.73 -10.82
CA ALA A 306 14.64 6.50 -11.36
C ALA A 306 13.51 5.51 -11.67
N SER A 307 13.68 4.72 -12.74
CA SER A 307 12.75 3.66 -13.13
C SER A 307 13.32 2.27 -12.86
N ALA A 308 12.49 1.26 -12.97
CA ALA A 308 12.92 -0.14 -12.83
C ALA A 308 14.00 -0.53 -13.86
N GLU A 309 13.95 0.06 -15.08
CA GLU A 309 14.93 -0.18 -16.14
C GLU A 309 16.26 0.55 -15.88
N SER A 310 16.21 1.65 -15.13
CA SER A 310 17.36 2.48 -14.80
C SER A 310 17.40 2.86 -13.32
N PRO A 311 17.56 1.90 -12.40
CA PRO A 311 17.59 2.17 -10.97
C PRO A 311 18.92 2.82 -10.56
N HIS A 312 18.88 3.56 -9.45
CA HIS A 312 20.09 3.93 -8.72
C HIS A 312 20.77 2.66 -8.17
N LYS A 313 22.09 2.66 -8.13
CA LYS A 313 22.89 1.48 -7.71
C LYS A 313 24.00 1.92 -6.76
N LYS A 314 24.15 1.19 -5.66
CA LYS A 314 25.26 1.35 -4.72
C LYS A 314 25.87 -0.02 -4.46
N GLU A 315 27.17 -0.16 -4.66
CA GLU A 315 27.90 -1.38 -4.36
C GLU A 315 28.36 -1.39 -2.90
N LEU A 316 28.24 -2.54 -2.27
CA LEU A 316 28.56 -2.76 -0.86
C LEU A 316 29.46 -3.99 -0.74
N SER A 317 30.47 -3.91 0.15
CA SER A 317 31.36 -5.02 0.51
C SER A 317 31.16 -5.35 1.98
N ILE A 318 30.57 -6.50 2.25
CA ILE A 318 30.16 -6.91 3.58
C ILE A 318 31.03 -8.08 4.05
N CYS A 319 31.66 -7.93 5.20
CA CYS A 319 32.44 -9.00 5.82
C CYS A 319 31.51 -9.92 6.62
N THR A 320 31.59 -11.22 6.37
CA THR A 320 30.83 -12.22 7.11
C THR A 320 31.43 -12.44 8.51
N THR A 321 30.59 -12.69 9.49
CA THR A 321 30.95 -12.95 10.88
C THR A 321 31.06 -14.43 11.21
N ASP A 322 30.41 -15.29 10.43
CA ASP A 322 30.30 -16.71 10.66
C ASP A 322 30.33 -17.53 9.37
N ASP A 323 30.64 -18.83 9.52
CA ASP A 323 30.46 -19.84 8.47
C ASP A 323 28.98 -20.14 8.31
N GLY A 324 28.50 -20.33 7.07
CA GLY A 324 27.11 -20.71 6.81
C GLY A 324 26.75 -20.72 5.35
N ILE A 325 25.48 -20.86 5.04
CA ILE A 325 24.94 -20.74 3.69
C ILE A 325 24.19 -19.41 3.56
N LEU A 326 24.69 -18.52 2.72
CA LEU A 326 24.01 -17.26 2.44
C LEU A 326 22.75 -17.51 1.62
N HIS A 327 21.59 -17.38 2.26
CA HIS A 327 20.28 -17.59 1.65
C HIS A 327 19.60 -16.29 1.25
N ALA A 328 19.79 -15.21 2.04
CA ALA A 328 19.03 -14.00 1.87
C ALA A 328 19.73 -12.75 2.44
N VAL A 329 19.29 -11.60 1.99
CA VAL A 329 19.43 -10.33 2.70
C VAL A 329 18.12 -10.06 3.41
N VAL A 330 18.18 -9.83 4.71
CA VAL A 330 17.09 -9.25 5.48
C VAL A 330 17.37 -7.77 5.68
N PHE A 331 16.36 -6.95 5.59
CA PHE A 331 16.51 -5.52 5.74
C PHE A 331 15.27 -4.88 6.35
N TRP A 332 15.47 -3.69 6.91
CA TRP A 332 14.46 -2.87 7.54
C TRP A 332 14.86 -1.41 7.41
N PHE A 333 14.03 -0.52 7.92
CA PHE A 333 14.35 0.89 7.90
C PHE A 333 14.38 1.51 9.30
N GLU A 334 15.10 2.59 9.41
CA GLU A 334 15.08 3.52 10.51
C GLU A 334 14.56 4.86 9.99
N LEU A 335 13.44 5.34 10.55
CA LEU A 335 12.92 6.67 10.27
C LEU A 335 13.51 7.67 11.25
N HIS A 336 14.07 8.74 10.72
CA HIS A 336 14.47 9.91 11.47
C HIS A 336 13.37 10.95 11.32
N LEU A 337 12.48 11.04 12.31
CA LEU A 337 11.35 11.97 12.27
C LEU A 337 11.84 13.41 12.33
N ASP A 338 12.83 13.65 13.18
CA ASP A 338 13.60 14.89 13.30
C ASP A 338 15.03 14.58 13.81
N GLU A 339 15.79 15.59 14.25
CA GLU A 339 17.15 15.42 14.77
C GLU A 339 17.21 14.63 16.10
N GLN A 340 16.10 14.56 16.85
CA GLN A 340 16.02 13.96 18.18
C GLN A 340 15.31 12.62 18.20
N THR A 341 14.44 12.35 17.24
CA THR A 341 13.57 11.19 17.25
C THR A 341 13.86 10.26 16.06
N LYS A 342 14.43 9.10 16.40
CA LYS A 342 14.67 7.99 15.47
C LYS A 342 13.89 6.77 15.90
N ARG A 343 13.29 6.05 14.96
CA ARG A 343 12.57 4.80 15.20
C ARG A 343 12.95 3.76 14.17
N SER A 344 13.04 2.50 14.59
CA SER A 344 13.49 1.38 13.77
C SER A 344 12.40 0.32 13.64
N SER A 345 12.20 -0.21 12.43
CA SER A 345 11.39 -1.39 12.14
C SER A 345 12.21 -2.71 12.21
N GLY A 346 13.44 -2.65 12.69
CA GLY A 346 14.34 -3.79 12.84
C GLY A 346 13.87 -4.81 13.88
N PRO A 347 14.55 -5.94 14.00
CA PRO A 347 14.14 -7.03 14.91
C PRO A 347 14.15 -6.60 16.37
N GLU A 348 15.08 -5.73 16.78
CA GLU A 348 15.10 -5.11 18.12
C GLU A 348 14.43 -3.74 18.14
N GLY A 349 13.77 -3.39 17.03
CA GLY A 349 13.16 -2.09 16.84
C GLY A 349 11.89 -1.87 17.65
N THR A 350 11.50 -0.62 17.70
CA THR A 350 10.40 -0.11 18.53
C THR A 350 9.10 0.06 17.75
N MET A 351 9.08 -0.26 16.45
CA MET A 351 7.89 -0.17 15.60
C MET A 351 7.43 -1.55 15.10
N PRO A 352 6.70 -2.31 15.93
CA PRO A 352 6.33 -3.69 15.62
C PRO A 352 5.28 -3.81 14.50
N CYS A 353 4.62 -2.73 14.10
CA CYS A 353 3.64 -2.75 13.01
C CYS A 353 4.27 -3.06 11.64
N TRP A 354 5.55 -2.76 11.46
CA TRP A 354 6.34 -3.23 10.31
C TRP A 354 7.14 -4.47 10.69
N GLY A 355 7.09 -5.49 9.86
CA GLY A 355 8.05 -6.60 9.90
C GLY A 355 9.37 -6.19 9.22
N GLN A 356 10.26 -7.16 9.08
CA GLN A 356 11.47 -7.00 8.28
C GLN A 356 11.23 -7.52 6.87
N ALA A 357 11.82 -6.87 5.87
CA ALA A 357 11.83 -7.32 4.50
C ALA A 357 12.92 -8.37 4.29
N VAL A 358 12.63 -9.42 3.53
CA VAL A 358 13.64 -10.41 3.13
C VAL A 358 13.61 -10.63 1.63
N GLN A 359 14.78 -10.53 0.99
CA GLN A 359 14.98 -10.93 -0.40
C GLN A 359 15.91 -12.13 -0.45
N PHE A 360 15.45 -13.23 -1.04
CA PHE A 360 16.22 -14.45 -1.19
C PHE A 360 17.14 -14.37 -2.40
N LEU A 361 18.33 -14.97 -2.27
CA LEU A 361 19.22 -15.21 -3.40
C LEU A 361 18.56 -16.22 -4.36
N GLU A 362 18.82 -16.04 -5.64
CA GLU A 362 18.43 -17.03 -6.65
C GLU A 362 19.18 -18.35 -6.43
N HIS A 363 20.45 -18.26 -6.09
CA HIS A 363 21.33 -19.38 -5.82
C HIS A 363 22.05 -19.18 -4.48
N PRO A 364 21.56 -19.77 -3.38
CA PRO A 364 22.25 -19.77 -2.10
C PRO A 364 23.63 -20.42 -2.20
N TYR A 365 24.58 -19.95 -1.41
CA TYR A 365 25.94 -20.47 -1.44
C TYR A 365 26.66 -20.40 -0.09
N PRO A 366 27.66 -21.32 0.14
CA PRO A 366 28.45 -21.30 1.36
C PRO A 366 29.33 -20.06 1.44
N VAL A 367 29.39 -19.47 2.62
CA VAL A 367 30.30 -18.40 2.99
C VAL A 367 31.14 -18.83 4.19
N LYS A 368 32.32 -18.26 4.31
CA LYS A 368 33.24 -18.48 5.44
C LYS A 368 33.32 -17.22 6.27
N LYS A 369 33.57 -17.38 7.56
CA LYS A 369 33.90 -16.27 8.46
C LYS A 369 35.02 -15.40 7.87
N ASN A 370 34.88 -14.08 7.98
CA ASN A 370 35.77 -13.08 7.43
C ASN A 370 35.87 -13.08 5.89
N GLN A 371 34.91 -13.70 5.21
CA GLN A 371 34.80 -13.58 3.75
C GLN A 371 34.11 -12.26 3.39
N VAL A 372 34.64 -11.57 2.36
CA VAL A 372 33.97 -10.40 1.80
C VAL A 372 32.91 -10.83 0.78
N VAL A 373 31.67 -10.46 1.02
CA VAL A 373 30.54 -10.61 0.09
C VAL A 373 30.26 -9.26 -0.55
N THR A 374 30.40 -9.20 -1.88
CA THR A 374 30.02 -7.99 -2.63
C THR A 374 28.58 -8.14 -3.11
N LEU A 375 27.77 -7.09 -2.93
CA LEU A 375 26.40 -7.03 -3.40
C LEU A 375 26.08 -5.59 -3.80
N LYS A 376 24.97 -5.43 -4.55
CA LYS A 376 24.48 -4.11 -4.93
C LYS A 376 23.08 -3.91 -4.35
N VAL A 377 22.85 -2.79 -3.70
CA VAL A 377 21.51 -2.30 -3.47
C VAL A 377 21.08 -1.46 -4.67
N LEU A 378 19.90 -1.77 -5.18
CA LEU A 378 19.25 -1.06 -6.28
C LEU A 378 17.98 -0.43 -5.74
N HIS A 379 17.70 0.80 -6.12
CA HIS A 379 16.41 1.39 -5.83
C HIS A 379 15.93 2.27 -6.99
N HIS A 380 14.65 2.32 -7.16
CA HIS A 380 13.97 3.32 -7.96
C HIS A 380 12.89 4.00 -7.10
N ASP A 381 11.97 4.74 -7.72
CA ASP A 381 11.02 5.57 -6.99
C ASP A 381 10.14 4.84 -5.99
N THR A 382 9.89 3.54 -6.20
CA THR A 382 8.89 2.78 -5.43
C THR A 382 9.36 1.40 -4.97
N GLU A 383 10.60 1.02 -5.25
CA GLU A 383 11.09 -0.32 -4.90
C GLU A 383 12.58 -0.29 -4.57
N LEU A 384 12.96 -1.13 -3.63
CA LEU A 384 14.35 -1.44 -3.28
C LEU A 384 14.58 -2.93 -3.50
N SER A 385 15.72 -3.28 -4.09
CA SER A 385 16.09 -4.67 -4.36
C SER A 385 17.59 -4.90 -4.20
N TRP A 386 17.99 -6.17 -4.14
CA TRP A 386 19.35 -6.58 -3.93
C TRP A 386 19.84 -7.42 -5.12
N GLN A 387 21.05 -7.13 -5.59
CA GLN A 387 21.68 -7.87 -6.65
C GLN A 387 23.04 -8.40 -6.17
N PHE A 388 23.25 -9.69 -6.35
CA PHE A 388 24.52 -10.35 -6.10
C PHE A 388 25.29 -10.48 -7.41
N PRO A 389 26.64 -10.40 -7.38
CA PRO A 389 27.45 -10.66 -8.56
C PRO A 389 27.23 -12.10 -9.03
N LYS A 390 27.11 -12.28 -10.36
CA LYS A 390 27.12 -13.62 -10.95
C LYS A 390 28.42 -14.31 -10.61
N ARG A 391 28.37 -15.58 -10.25
CA ARG A 391 29.56 -16.38 -10.04
C ARG A 391 30.10 -16.89 -11.38
N ALA A 392 31.41 -17.11 -11.43
CA ALA A 392 32.02 -17.75 -12.60
C ALA A 392 31.38 -19.14 -12.83
N GLY A 393 30.66 -19.29 -13.96
CA GLY A 393 29.94 -20.51 -14.32
C GLY A 393 28.41 -20.43 -14.24
N GLU A 394 27.82 -19.30 -13.81
CA GLU A 394 26.39 -19.04 -13.88
C GLU A 394 26.05 -18.29 -15.19
N SER A 395 25.29 -18.94 -16.07
CA SER A 395 24.84 -18.42 -17.37
C SER A 395 23.60 -17.54 -17.26
#